data_2d888b3b3b8beb4891e68db863f4711a
#
_entry.id   2d888b3b3b8beb4891e68db863f4711a
#
_cell.length_a   1.000
_cell.length_b   1.000
_cell.length_c   1.000
_cell.angle_alpha   90.00
_cell.angle_beta   90.00
_cell.angle_gamma   90.00
#
_symmetry.space_group_name_H-M   'P 1'
#
loop_
_entity.id
_entity.type
_entity.pdbx_description
1 polymer ?
#
loop_
_entity_poly.entity_id
_entity_poly.type
_entity_poly.pdbx_seq_one_letter_code
_entity_poly.pdbx_strand_id
1 'polypeptide(L)'
;AIMPAEYNQEDSTIWNQGSIDRGIGRTTTFKTVKDTLGSDESYGKPVPKRRATYEVSDSGMPDLNHVVATGDCLIGKIRRSRVGNKMEDADVSVFAPTAGTVDSVLRYRERDGTPGTKVKIRKQRVPEVGDKFASRSAQKGTIGLIVPQEDMPFTLSGIVPDVILNPHALPSRMTMAQMLESVKSKYACFNGLQDGSPFNGDTAESVGELL
;
A
#
# COMPACT_ATOMS: atom_id res chain seq x y z
N ALA A 1 19.54 -11.92 6.77
CA ALA A 1 20.37 -12.76 7.62
C ALA A 1 19.50 -13.55 8.61
N ILE A 2 20.00 -14.72 9.03
CA ILE A 2 19.36 -15.54 10.07
C ILE A 2 20.33 -15.58 11.26
N MET A 3 20.01 -14.82 12.30
CA MET A 3 20.85 -14.73 13.51
C MET A 3 20.01 -14.23 14.69
N PRO A 4 20.32 -14.67 15.93
CA PRO A 4 19.66 -14.15 17.12
C PRO A 4 20.10 -12.70 17.37
N ALA A 5 19.15 -11.86 17.78
CA ALA A 5 19.38 -10.47 18.18
C ALA A 5 18.38 -10.06 19.25
N GLU A 6 18.60 -8.92 19.92
CA GLU A 6 17.77 -8.50 21.05
C GLU A 6 16.31 -8.23 20.71
N TYR A 7 15.99 -7.79 19.49
CA TYR A 7 14.65 -7.36 19.10
C TYR A 7 14.01 -8.25 18.04
N ASN A 8 14.48 -9.50 17.89
CA ASN A 8 13.89 -10.44 16.94
C ASN A 8 13.43 -11.77 17.59
N GLN A 9 13.22 -11.78 18.91
CA GLN A 9 12.65 -12.94 19.61
C GLN A 9 11.27 -13.28 19.06
N GLU A 10 10.93 -14.57 19.13
CA GLU A 10 9.70 -15.13 18.56
C GLU A 10 9.58 -14.86 17.06
N ASP A 11 8.58 -14.12 16.62
CA ASP A 11 8.31 -13.80 15.21
C ASP A 11 8.70 -12.37 14.84
N SER A 12 9.51 -11.74 15.64
CA SER A 12 9.95 -10.37 15.38
C SER A 12 11.15 -10.36 14.40
N THR A 13 11.22 -9.30 13.61
CA THR A 13 12.26 -9.09 12.60
C THR A 13 12.89 -7.72 12.75
N ILE A 14 14.18 -7.61 12.41
CA ILE A 14 14.90 -6.34 12.40
C ILE A 14 15.13 -5.96 10.95
N TRP A 15 14.83 -4.71 10.60
CA TRP A 15 14.92 -4.19 9.25
C TRP A 15 15.95 -3.09 9.12
N ASN A 16 16.65 -3.07 7.99
CA ASN A 16 17.63 -2.05 7.65
C ASN A 16 16.90 -0.81 7.10
N GLN A 17 17.14 0.36 7.75
CA GLN A 17 16.56 1.63 7.32
C GLN A 17 16.99 1.97 5.89
N GLY A 18 18.25 1.79 5.53
CA GLY A 18 18.73 2.06 4.19
C GLY A 18 18.04 1.21 3.11
N SER A 19 17.60 -0.01 3.45
CA SER A 19 16.82 -0.86 2.55
C SER A 19 15.39 -0.39 2.41
N ILE A 20 14.78 0.09 3.49
CA ILE A 20 13.45 0.72 3.46
C ILE A 20 13.47 1.98 2.58
N ASP A 21 14.49 2.81 2.71
CA ASP A 21 14.66 4.02 1.91
C ASP A 21 14.82 3.70 0.42
N ARG A 22 15.51 2.61 0.10
CA ARG A 22 15.62 2.07 -1.27
C ARG A 22 14.34 1.41 -1.78
N GLY A 23 13.35 1.18 -0.92
CA GLY A 23 12.00 0.74 -1.30
C GLY A 23 11.62 -0.69 -0.92
N ILE A 24 12.39 -1.39 -0.08
CA ILE A 24 11.99 -2.73 0.39
C ILE A 24 10.66 -2.63 1.16
N GLY A 25 9.74 -3.54 0.90
CA GLY A 25 8.43 -3.60 1.57
C GLY A 25 7.49 -2.42 1.31
N ARG A 26 7.89 -1.45 0.48
CA ARG A 26 7.02 -0.32 0.12
C ARG A 26 5.85 -0.79 -0.72
N THR A 27 4.64 -0.38 -0.32
CA THR A 27 3.40 -0.78 -0.99
C THR A 27 2.61 0.41 -1.45
N THR A 28 1.90 0.25 -2.57
CA THR A 28 0.96 1.24 -3.07
C THR A 28 -0.45 0.67 -2.98
N THR A 29 -1.32 1.37 -2.27
CA THR A 29 -2.73 1.00 -2.14
C THR A 29 -3.60 2.02 -2.87
N PHE A 30 -4.71 1.53 -3.44
CA PHE A 30 -5.66 2.37 -4.14
C PHE A 30 -7.02 2.30 -3.45
N LYS A 31 -7.61 3.47 -3.21
CA LYS A 31 -8.97 3.59 -2.73
C LYS A 31 -9.81 4.31 -3.79
N THR A 32 -10.85 3.66 -4.29
CA THR A 32 -11.78 4.27 -5.23
C THR A 32 -13.00 4.75 -4.49
N VAL A 33 -13.30 6.04 -4.63
CA VAL A 33 -14.53 6.67 -4.16
C VAL A 33 -15.44 6.84 -5.37
N LYS A 34 -16.67 6.38 -5.26
CA LYS A 34 -17.70 6.51 -6.31
C LYS A 34 -18.80 7.40 -5.82
N ASP A 35 -19.33 8.21 -6.70
CA ASP A 35 -20.52 9.03 -6.45
C ASP A 35 -21.38 9.10 -7.71
N THR A 36 -22.69 9.23 -7.52
CA THR A 36 -23.69 9.43 -8.56
C THR A 36 -24.53 10.63 -8.22
N LEU A 37 -25.02 11.36 -9.23
CA LEU A 37 -25.87 12.52 -9.02
C LEU A 37 -27.30 12.10 -8.70
N GLY A 38 -27.89 12.72 -7.67
CA GLY A 38 -29.34 12.72 -7.50
C GLY A 38 -30.03 13.66 -8.49
N SER A 39 -31.37 13.61 -8.53
CA SER A 39 -32.20 14.43 -9.45
C SER A 39 -31.95 15.94 -9.32
N ASP A 40 -31.71 16.41 -8.09
CA ASP A 40 -31.56 17.84 -7.77
C ASP A 40 -30.08 18.23 -7.54
N GLU A 41 -29.13 17.36 -7.90
CA GLU A 41 -27.71 17.52 -7.65
C GLU A 41 -26.93 17.80 -8.93
N SER A 42 -25.88 18.58 -8.80
CA SER A 42 -24.91 18.83 -9.87
C SER A 42 -23.50 18.85 -9.33
N TYR A 43 -22.55 18.37 -10.15
CA TYR A 43 -21.14 18.55 -9.83
C TYR A 43 -20.76 20.01 -10.00
N GLY A 44 -20.02 20.54 -9.04
CA GLY A 44 -19.56 21.91 -9.02
C GLY A 44 -18.77 22.24 -7.76
N LYS A 45 -18.12 23.39 -7.73
CA LYS A 45 -17.40 23.86 -6.56
C LYS A 45 -18.40 24.42 -5.54
N PRO A 46 -18.61 23.77 -4.38
CA PRO A 46 -19.54 24.26 -3.36
C PRO A 46 -18.96 25.44 -2.60
N VAL A 47 -19.83 26.22 -1.95
CA VAL A 47 -19.40 27.17 -0.94
C VAL A 47 -19.03 26.41 0.32
N PRO A 48 -17.78 26.55 0.84
CA PRO A 48 -17.31 25.81 2.00
C PRO A 48 -18.19 26.05 3.24
N LYS A 49 -18.80 25.00 3.77
CA LYS A 49 -19.59 25.04 5.02
C LYS A 49 -18.90 24.29 6.18
N ARG A 50 -17.84 23.53 5.88
CA ARG A 50 -17.10 22.72 6.86
C ARG A 50 -15.65 23.22 6.97
N ARG A 51 -15.00 22.91 8.08
CA ARG A 51 -13.53 23.07 8.23
C ARG A 51 -12.82 21.96 7.45
N ALA A 52 -12.88 22.01 6.14
CA ALA A 52 -12.23 21.09 5.23
C ALA A 52 -11.63 21.89 4.08
N THR A 53 -10.61 21.35 3.43
CA THR A 53 -10.03 21.96 2.24
C THR A 53 -10.91 21.62 1.03
N TYR A 54 -11.24 22.62 0.21
CA TYR A 54 -12.09 22.49 -0.99
C TYR A 54 -11.27 22.85 -2.23
N GLU A 55 -10.25 22.07 -2.50
CA GLU A 55 -9.37 22.22 -3.67
C GLU A 55 -9.88 21.39 -4.84
N VAL A 56 -11.10 21.73 -5.29
CA VAL A 56 -11.73 21.15 -6.47
C VAL A 56 -11.94 22.23 -7.53
N SER A 57 -11.89 21.84 -8.79
CA SER A 57 -12.17 22.71 -9.93
C SER A 57 -13.63 23.17 -9.95
N ASP A 58 -13.96 24.14 -10.80
CA ASP A 58 -15.35 24.60 -10.99
C ASP A 58 -16.30 23.49 -11.43
N SER A 59 -15.76 22.43 -12.03
CA SER A 59 -16.50 21.23 -12.37
C SER A 59 -16.72 20.25 -11.20
N GLY A 60 -16.26 20.58 -9.99
CA GLY A 60 -16.37 19.78 -8.79
C GLY A 60 -15.36 18.62 -8.70
N MET A 61 -14.36 18.57 -9.58
CA MET A 61 -13.40 17.48 -9.62
C MET A 61 -12.03 17.92 -9.10
N PRO A 62 -11.30 17.02 -8.41
CA PRO A 62 -9.92 17.28 -8.02
C PRO A 62 -9.01 17.16 -9.24
N ASP A 63 -7.89 17.86 -9.20
CA ASP A 63 -6.85 17.73 -10.20
C ASP A 63 -6.07 16.42 -10.01
N LEU A 64 -5.51 15.91 -11.11
CA LEU A 64 -4.62 14.74 -11.07
C LEU A 64 -3.33 15.08 -10.29
N ASN A 65 -2.82 14.12 -9.53
CA ASN A 65 -1.67 14.25 -8.64
C ASN A 65 -1.86 15.25 -7.48
N HIS A 66 -3.08 15.76 -7.28
CA HIS A 66 -3.39 16.56 -6.10
C HIS A 66 -3.31 15.72 -4.82
N VAL A 67 -2.69 16.26 -3.77
CA VAL A 67 -2.57 15.61 -2.47
C VAL A 67 -3.79 15.96 -1.62
N VAL A 68 -4.52 14.97 -1.15
CA VAL A 68 -5.69 15.13 -0.30
C VAL A 68 -5.44 14.56 1.10
N ALA A 69 -5.90 15.27 2.11
CA ALA A 69 -5.95 14.76 3.48
C ALA A 69 -7.29 14.06 3.75
N THR A 70 -7.34 13.26 4.81
CA THR A 70 -8.59 12.65 5.25
C THR A 70 -9.58 13.74 5.65
N GLY A 71 -10.77 13.72 5.05
CA GLY A 71 -11.81 14.69 5.31
C GLY A 71 -11.82 15.92 4.37
N ASP A 72 -10.85 16.05 3.45
CA ASP A 72 -10.90 17.09 2.41
C ASP A 72 -11.99 16.78 1.37
N CYS A 73 -12.52 17.83 0.74
CA CYS A 73 -13.49 17.68 -0.33
C CYS A 73 -12.84 16.99 -1.53
N LEU A 74 -13.34 15.79 -1.87
CA LEU A 74 -12.82 15.00 -2.98
C LEU A 74 -13.67 15.19 -4.24
N ILE A 75 -15.00 15.21 -4.11
CA ILE A 75 -15.92 15.45 -5.21
C ILE A 75 -16.87 16.56 -4.79
N GLY A 76 -16.74 17.72 -5.41
CA GLY A 76 -17.61 18.86 -5.17
C GLY A 76 -18.99 18.62 -5.77
N LYS A 77 -20.02 18.68 -4.95
CA LYS A 77 -21.40 18.45 -5.35
C LYS A 77 -22.34 19.43 -4.65
N ILE A 78 -23.24 20.01 -5.42
CA ILE A 78 -24.18 21.03 -4.99
C ILE A 78 -25.59 20.50 -5.20
N ARG A 79 -26.42 20.61 -4.17
CA ARG A 79 -27.88 20.39 -4.29
C ARG A 79 -28.58 21.71 -4.30
N ARG A 80 -29.40 21.96 -5.34
CA ARG A 80 -30.24 23.12 -5.42
C ARG A 80 -31.61 22.83 -4.83
N SER A 81 -31.93 23.56 -3.80
CA SER A 81 -33.27 23.48 -3.15
C SER A 81 -33.94 24.82 -3.10
N ARG A 82 -35.27 24.81 -3.21
CA ARG A 82 -36.07 26.03 -3.07
C ARG A 82 -36.46 26.20 -1.60
N VAL A 83 -35.98 27.26 -0.97
CA VAL A 83 -36.32 27.62 0.41
C VAL A 83 -37.15 28.93 0.33
N GLY A 84 -38.47 28.80 0.44
CA GLY A 84 -39.40 29.93 0.21
C GLY A 84 -39.33 30.44 -1.23
N ASN A 85 -39.01 31.72 -1.41
CA ASN A 85 -38.86 32.36 -2.73
C ASN A 85 -37.43 32.42 -3.25
N LYS A 86 -36.45 31.84 -2.53
CA LYS A 86 -35.05 31.84 -2.93
C LYS A 86 -34.57 30.43 -3.27
N MET A 87 -33.67 30.33 -4.25
CA MET A 87 -32.91 29.11 -4.52
C MET A 87 -31.68 29.13 -3.65
N GLU A 88 -31.48 28.08 -2.87
CA GLU A 88 -30.30 27.92 -2.04
C GLU A 88 -29.49 26.70 -2.49
N ASP A 89 -28.19 26.88 -2.56
CA ASP A 89 -27.25 25.82 -2.88
C ASP A 89 -26.73 25.18 -1.57
N ALA A 90 -26.95 23.87 -1.40
CA ALA A 90 -26.48 23.11 -0.29
C ALA A 90 -25.25 22.28 -0.72
N ASP A 91 -24.20 22.30 0.11
CA ASP A 91 -23.03 21.45 -0.05
C ASP A 91 -23.38 20.00 0.32
N VAL A 92 -23.33 19.12 -0.65
CA VAL A 92 -23.50 17.66 -0.53
C VAL A 92 -22.29 16.90 -1.05
N SER A 93 -21.13 17.53 -1.02
CA SER A 93 -19.87 17.01 -1.50
C SER A 93 -19.45 15.71 -0.82
N VAL A 94 -18.68 14.91 -1.54
CA VAL A 94 -18.07 13.68 -1.04
C VAL A 94 -16.66 13.99 -0.55
N PHE A 95 -16.36 13.56 0.66
CA PHE A 95 -15.08 13.82 1.32
C PHE A 95 -14.13 12.62 1.24
N ALA A 96 -12.84 12.89 1.21
CA ALA A 96 -11.80 11.88 1.13
C ALA A 96 -11.79 10.98 2.38
N PRO A 97 -12.00 9.66 2.24
CA PRO A 97 -11.99 8.73 3.36
C PRO A 97 -10.58 8.41 3.88
N THR A 98 -9.57 8.76 3.12
CA THR A 98 -8.15 8.52 3.45
C THR A 98 -7.29 9.57 2.78
N ALA A 99 -6.17 9.90 3.42
CA ALA A 99 -5.15 10.73 2.82
C ALA A 99 -4.44 9.99 1.67
N GLY A 100 -3.96 10.73 0.68
CA GLY A 100 -3.24 10.19 -0.46
C GLY A 100 -3.18 11.18 -1.62
N THR A 101 -2.82 10.70 -2.80
CA THR A 101 -2.72 11.48 -4.03
C THR A 101 -3.78 11.02 -5.01
N VAL A 102 -4.46 11.95 -5.67
CA VAL A 102 -5.44 11.64 -6.71
C VAL A 102 -4.73 11.01 -7.92
N ASP A 103 -5.05 9.74 -8.18
CA ASP A 103 -4.44 8.95 -9.25
C ASP A 103 -5.22 9.07 -10.56
N SER A 104 -6.53 8.98 -10.48
CA SER A 104 -7.40 9.12 -11.66
C SER A 104 -8.79 9.61 -11.30
N VAL A 105 -9.38 10.35 -12.22
CA VAL A 105 -10.77 10.84 -12.16
C VAL A 105 -11.49 10.34 -13.40
N LEU A 106 -12.54 9.55 -13.22
CA LEU A 106 -13.32 8.97 -14.30
C LEU A 106 -14.77 9.44 -14.17
N ARG A 107 -15.28 10.12 -15.19
CA ARG A 107 -16.71 10.40 -15.34
C ARG A 107 -17.35 9.31 -16.19
N TYR A 108 -18.49 8.83 -15.76
CA TYR A 108 -19.23 7.78 -16.45
C TYR A 108 -20.74 8.04 -16.35
N ARG A 109 -21.52 7.23 -17.05
CA ARG A 109 -22.98 7.17 -16.89
C ARG A 109 -23.36 5.79 -16.44
N GLU A 110 -24.27 5.71 -15.48
CA GLU A 110 -24.91 4.46 -15.09
C GLU A 110 -25.83 3.95 -16.21
N ARG A 111 -26.34 2.73 -16.09
CA ARG A 111 -27.24 2.13 -17.10
C ARG A 111 -28.54 2.90 -17.29
N ASP A 112 -29.00 3.59 -16.28
CA ASP A 112 -30.19 4.47 -16.29
C ASP A 112 -29.89 5.86 -16.86
N GLY A 113 -28.66 6.13 -17.30
CA GLY A 113 -28.21 7.41 -17.81
C GLY A 113 -27.73 8.41 -16.76
N THR A 114 -27.82 8.08 -15.47
CA THR A 114 -27.39 8.95 -14.36
C THR A 114 -25.88 9.24 -14.44
N PRO A 115 -25.46 10.52 -14.39
CA PRO A 115 -24.04 10.84 -14.35
C PRO A 115 -23.39 10.38 -13.06
N GLY A 116 -22.22 9.74 -13.18
CA GLY A 116 -21.43 9.29 -12.05
C GLY A 116 -19.96 9.68 -12.19
N THR A 117 -19.27 9.69 -11.07
CA THR A 117 -17.83 9.97 -11.00
C THR A 117 -17.16 8.95 -10.11
N LYS A 118 -15.96 8.50 -10.52
CA LYS A 118 -15.06 7.68 -9.72
C LYS A 118 -13.75 8.43 -9.57
N VAL A 119 -13.32 8.64 -8.33
CA VAL A 119 -12.01 9.20 -8.02
C VAL A 119 -11.19 8.11 -7.34
N LYS A 120 -10.02 7.83 -7.89
CA LYS A 120 -9.08 6.87 -7.33
C LYS A 120 -7.99 7.63 -6.59
N ILE A 121 -7.79 7.32 -5.33
CA ILE A 121 -6.73 7.86 -4.47
C ILE A 121 -5.65 6.79 -4.34
N ARG A 122 -4.42 7.17 -4.60
CA ARG A 122 -3.21 6.36 -4.40
C ARG A 122 -2.58 6.76 -3.08
N LYS A 123 -2.35 5.77 -2.22
CA LYS A 123 -1.60 5.94 -0.97
C LYS A 123 -0.36 5.06 -1.02
N GLN A 124 0.80 5.65 -0.85
CA GLN A 124 2.04 4.93 -0.66
C GLN A 124 2.26 4.68 0.83
N ARG A 125 2.61 3.46 1.17
CA ARG A 125 2.89 3.04 2.53
C ARG A 125 4.32 2.55 2.63
N VAL A 126 5.07 3.11 3.56
CA VAL A 126 6.43 2.73 3.91
C VAL A 126 6.33 1.80 5.12
N PRO A 127 7.15 0.73 5.21
CA PRO A 127 7.18 -0.13 6.38
C PRO A 127 7.49 0.61 7.66
N GLU A 128 6.75 0.28 8.72
CA GLU A 128 6.90 0.86 10.06
C GLU A 128 7.01 -0.26 11.10
N VAL A 129 7.57 0.06 12.28
CA VAL A 129 7.59 -0.88 13.41
C VAL A 129 6.17 -1.29 13.76
N GLY A 130 5.94 -2.61 13.88
CA GLY A 130 4.62 -3.20 14.11
C GLY A 130 3.94 -3.73 12.86
N ASP A 131 4.43 -3.40 11.65
CA ASP A 131 3.91 -3.97 10.41
C ASP A 131 4.27 -5.46 10.30
N LYS A 132 3.36 -6.24 9.70
CA LYS A 132 3.53 -7.67 9.50
C LYS A 132 3.89 -7.98 8.06
N PHE A 133 4.94 -8.77 7.91
CA PHE A 133 5.40 -9.30 6.64
C PHE A 133 5.47 -10.82 6.69
N ALA A 134 5.38 -11.46 5.55
CA ALA A 134 5.49 -12.91 5.43
C ALA A 134 6.37 -13.28 4.23
N SER A 135 7.08 -14.40 4.34
CA SER A 135 7.69 -15.06 3.18
C SER A 135 6.63 -15.79 2.35
N ARG A 136 7.01 -16.30 1.16
CA ARG A 136 6.14 -17.17 0.36
C ARG A 136 5.74 -18.45 1.09
N SER A 137 6.57 -18.91 2.01
CA SER A 137 6.34 -20.08 2.85
C SER A 137 5.47 -19.80 4.09
N ALA A 138 4.70 -18.70 4.09
CA ALA A 138 3.77 -18.29 5.13
C ALA A 138 4.42 -18.08 6.53
N GLN A 139 5.72 -17.78 6.58
CA GLN A 139 6.42 -17.40 7.81
C GLN A 139 6.21 -15.91 8.07
N LYS A 140 5.12 -15.57 8.74
CA LYS A 140 4.80 -14.19 9.12
C LYS A 140 5.72 -13.73 10.26
N GLY A 141 6.18 -12.49 10.15
CA GLY A 141 6.94 -11.80 11.19
C GLY A 141 6.49 -10.35 11.32
N THR A 142 6.72 -9.78 12.48
CA THR A 142 6.42 -8.37 12.76
C THR A 142 7.73 -7.59 12.79
N ILE A 143 7.76 -6.39 12.23
CA ILE A 143 8.92 -5.50 12.37
C ILE A 143 9.03 -5.08 13.84
N GLY A 144 10.05 -5.56 14.53
CA GLY A 144 10.33 -5.21 15.93
C GLY A 144 11.24 -4.00 16.07
N LEU A 145 12.17 -3.83 15.13
CA LEU A 145 13.12 -2.73 15.14
C LEU A 145 13.53 -2.36 13.71
N ILE A 146 13.73 -1.08 13.46
CA ILE A 146 14.37 -0.56 12.25
C ILE A 146 15.70 0.07 12.67
N VAL A 147 16.80 -0.37 12.06
CA VAL A 147 18.17 0.00 12.43
C VAL A 147 18.81 0.76 11.27
N PRO A 148 19.51 1.89 11.52
CA PRO A 148 20.33 2.55 10.51
C PRO A 148 21.34 1.58 9.88
N GLN A 149 21.68 1.81 8.61
CA GLN A 149 22.55 0.88 7.88
C GLN A 149 23.94 0.77 8.48
N GLU A 150 24.45 1.84 9.07
CA GLU A 150 25.76 1.88 9.77
C GLU A 150 25.83 1.00 11.03
N ASP A 151 24.69 0.77 11.69
CA ASP A 151 24.58 -0.04 12.91
C ASP A 151 24.22 -1.50 12.62
N MET A 152 24.04 -1.86 11.34
CA MET A 152 23.73 -3.22 10.92
C MET A 152 25.01 -4.09 10.86
N PRO A 153 24.92 -5.39 11.18
CA PRO A 153 26.03 -6.31 10.99
C PRO A 153 26.40 -6.41 9.50
N PHE A 154 27.66 -6.71 9.21
CA PHE A 154 28.15 -6.87 7.86
C PHE A 154 29.08 -8.09 7.73
N THR A 155 29.18 -8.62 6.52
CA THR A 155 30.09 -9.74 6.21
C THR A 155 31.49 -9.22 5.89
N LEU A 156 32.46 -10.14 5.87
CA LEU A 156 33.84 -9.81 5.44
C LEU A 156 33.89 -9.23 4.02
N SER A 157 32.95 -9.59 3.16
CA SER A 157 32.79 -9.03 1.81
C SER A 157 32.04 -7.70 1.75
N GLY A 158 31.65 -7.11 2.90
CA GLY A 158 30.96 -5.83 2.99
C GLY A 158 29.46 -5.88 2.74
N ILE A 159 28.85 -7.07 2.66
CA ILE A 159 27.41 -7.22 2.47
C ILE A 159 26.70 -6.93 3.79
N VAL A 160 25.76 -5.97 3.76
CA VAL A 160 24.88 -5.62 4.88
C VAL A 160 23.50 -6.26 4.63
N PRO A 161 22.90 -6.99 5.59
CA PRO A 161 21.61 -7.60 5.41
C PRO A 161 20.48 -6.55 5.38
N ASP A 162 19.43 -6.85 4.64
CA ASP A 162 18.21 -6.02 4.59
C ASP A 162 17.27 -6.35 5.75
N VAL A 163 17.19 -7.62 6.13
CA VAL A 163 16.32 -8.13 7.20
C VAL A 163 17.07 -9.19 8.02
N ILE A 164 16.90 -9.14 9.34
CA ILE A 164 17.43 -10.13 10.27
C ILE A 164 16.26 -10.91 10.88
N LEU A 165 16.29 -12.23 10.71
CA LEU A 165 15.30 -13.17 11.22
C LEU A 165 15.87 -13.97 12.39
N ASN A 166 15.01 -14.32 13.33
CA ASN A 166 15.40 -15.23 14.42
C ASN A 166 15.52 -16.68 13.91
N PRO A 167 16.63 -17.38 14.16
CA PRO A 167 16.80 -18.77 13.75
C PRO A 167 15.82 -19.73 14.42
N HIS A 168 15.33 -19.43 15.61
CA HIS A 168 14.36 -20.27 16.32
C HIS A 168 12.98 -20.35 15.67
N ALA A 169 12.68 -19.42 14.76
CA ALA A 169 11.43 -19.46 13.99
C ALA A 169 11.40 -20.59 12.94
N LEU A 170 12.54 -21.12 12.53
CA LEU A 170 12.64 -22.12 11.46
C LEU A 170 12.33 -23.57 11.92
N PRO A 171 12.97 -24.12 12.99
CA PRO A 171 12.76 -25.52 13.37
C PRO A 171 11.35 -25.79 13.91
N SER A 172 10.81 -24.87 14.71
CA SER A 172 9.50 -25.03 15.37
C SER A 172 8.34 -25.12 14.38
N ARG A 173 8.49 -24.57 13.19
CA ARG A 173 7.41 -24.50 12.18
C ARG A 173 7.49 -25.55 11.10
N MET A 174 8.59 -26.31 11.05
CA MET A 174 8.82 -27.39 10.10
C MET A 174 8.58 -26.99 8.62
N THR A 175 8.86 -25.73 8.27
CA THR A 175 8.66 -25.18 6.92
C THR A 175 9.89 -25.46 6.05
N MET A 176 10.00 -26.69 5.56
CA MET A 176 11.11 -27.08 4.66
C MET A 176 11.09 -26.28 3.34
N ALA A 177 9.91 -25.90 2.88
CA ALA A 177 9.75 -25.05 1.69
C ALA A 177 10.48 -23.69 1.81
N GLN A 178 10.64 -23.15 3.01
CA GLN A 178 11.39 -21.91 3.22
C GLN A 178 12.89 -22.07 2.93
N MET A 179 13.45 -23.23 3.23
CA MET A 179 14.86 -23.51 2.90
C MET A 179 15.07 -23.58 1.40
N LEU A 180 14.17 -24.30 0.68
CA LEU A 180 14.17 -24.33 -0.79
C LEU A 180 13.97 -22.93 -1.39
N GLU A 181 13.06 -22.15 -0.84
CA GLU A 181 12.85 -20.74 -1.24
C GLU A 181 14.15 -19.93 -1.12
N SER A 182 14.87 -20.07 -0.01
CA SER A 182 16.12 -19.34 0.22
C SER A 182 17.21 -19.73 -0.79
N VAL A 183 17.34 -21.01 -1.07
CA VAL A 183 18.33 -21.54 -2.05
C VAL A 183 17.99 -21.07 -3.46
N LYS A 184 16.73 -21.23 -3.88
CA LYS A 184 16.27 -20.79 -5.21
C LYS A 184 16.38 -19.28 -5.37
N SER A 185 16.08 -18.51 -4.32
CA SER A 185 16.23 -17.04 -4.34
C SER A 185 17.69 -16.63 -4.54
N LYS A 186 18.63 -17.34 -3.94
CA LYS A 186 20.07 -17.13 -4.14
C LYS A 186 20.49 -17.47 -5.56
N TYR A 187 20.03 -18.58 -6.10
CA TYR A 187 20.26 -18.97 -7.49
C TYR A 187 19.70 -17.94 -8.49
N ALA A 188 18.50 -17.41 -8.24
CA ALA A 188 17.89 -16.40 -9.09
C ALA A 188 18.67 -15.07 -9.13
N CYS A 189 19.42 -14.74 -8.11
CA CYS A 189 20.31 -13.58 -8.15
C CYS A 189 21.35 -13.67 -9.27
N PHE A 190 21.72 -14.89 -9.68
CA PHE A 190 22.68 -15.12 -10.77
C PHE A 190 21.98 -15.35 -12.13
N ASN A 191 20.85 -16.05 -12.14
CA ASN A 191 20.20 -16.50 -13.39
C ASN A 191 18.86 -15.83 -13.71
N GLY A 192 18.36 -14.96 -12.86
CA GLY A 192 17.26 -14.04 -13.13
C GLY A 192 15.84 -14.61 -13.01
N LEU A 193 15.60 -15.86 -13.32
CA LEU A 193 14.27 -16.47 -13.32
C LEU A 193 14.12 -17.56 -12.27
N GLN A 194 12.93 -17.60 -11.64
CA GLN A 194 12.51 -18.67 -10.73
C GLN A 194 11.08 -19.10 -11.01
N ASP A 195 10.86 -20.40 -10.99
CA ASP A 195 9.53 -20.97 -10.91
C ASP A 195 9.07 -21.02 -9.45
N GLY A 196 8.02 -20.26 -9.13
CA GLY A 196 7.36 -20.22 -7.82
C GLY A 196 6.02 -20.95 -7.80
N SER A 197 5.72 -21.80 -8.80
CA SER A 197 4.44 -22.51 -8.90
C SER A 197 4.17 -23.35 -7.66
N PRO A 198 3.01 -23.21 -6.99
CA PRO A 198 2.67 -24.02 -5.84
C PRO A 198 2.34 -25.47 -6.29
N PHE A 199 2.76 -26.43 -5.45
CA PHE A 199 2.47 -27.88 -5.59
C PHE A 199 3.03 -28.60 -6.83
N ASN A 200 3.56 -27.88 -7.79
CA ASN A 200 4.14 -28.44 -9.02
C ASN A 200 5.48 -27.77 -9.34
N GLY A 201 6.21 -27.39 -8.30
CA GLY A 201 7.52 -26.76 -8.43
C GLY A 201 8.67 -27.76 -8.43
N ASP A 202 9.88 -27.24 -8.46
CA ASP A 202 11.10 -28.03 -8.43
C ASP A 202 11.22 -28.89 -7.16
N THR A 203 11.82 -30.05 -7.31
CA THR A 203 12.20 -30.92 -6.20
C THR A 203 13.52 -30.48 -5.58
N ALA A 204 13.85 -31.01 -4.38
CA ALA A 204 15.14 -30.75 -3.75
C ALA A 204 16.33 -31.20 -4.61
N GLU A 205 16.15 -32.28 -5.38
CA GLU A 205 17.15 -32.83 -6.30
C GLU A 205 17.38 -31.87 -7.49
N SER A 206 16.29 -31.40 -8.13
CA SER A 206 16.41 -30.46 -9.25
C SER A 206 17.03 -29.12 -8.82
N VAL A 207 16.76 -28.67 -7.59
CA VAL A 207 17.38 -27.45 -7.04
C VAL A 207 18.87 -27.71 -6.72
N GLY A 208 19.22 -28.94 -6.29
CA GLY A 208 20.61 -29.34 -6.07
C GLY A 208 21.45 -29.36 -7.36
N GLU A 209 20.83 -29.71 -8.51
CA GLU A 209 21.50 -29.69 -9.82
C GLU A 209 21.73 -28.26 -10.36
N LEU A 210 21.01 -27.29 -9.84
CA LEU A 210 21.14 -25.87 -10.23
C LEU A 210 22.30 -25.15 -9.50
N LEU A 211 22.81 -25.74 -8.41
CA LEU A 211 23.86 -25.16 -7.57
C LEU A 211 25.24 -25.68 -7.96
#